data_678bd079e6f94afcd4c437dfd3681eb8
#
_entry.id   678bd079e6f94afcd4c437dfd3681eb8
#
_cell.length_a   1.000
_cell.length_b   1.000
_cell.length_c   1.000
_cell.angle_alpha   90.00
_cell.angle_beta   90.00
_cell.angle_gamma   90.00
#
_symmetry.space_group_name_H-M   'P 1'
#
loop_
_entity.id
_entity.type
_entity.pdbx_description
1 polymer ?
#
loop_
_entity_poly.entity_id
_entity_poly.type
_entity_poly.pdbx_seq_one_letter_code
_entity_poly.pdbx_strand_id
1 'polypeptide(L)'
;MSIIEQKKELRAYIKGHGAQFFFHPRSPQSEAAYLQDKLRSLPLWTQAPGILAYRSMEKEFPTASILEAAKHAGKPVALPRIEEKNLTFYLWDGSFQSLVRHPFGVEEPNPEVCPPWPGEFGPSLSETTSTPPHPWLCLVPGLAFDSHRRRVGYGAGFYDRWIARLRQDESKVYPKVFFLGIGFSYQLVHGVPVTESDEVLDGVLVPEGLFV
;
A
#
# COMPACT_ATOMS: atom_id res chain seq x y z
N MET A 1 -18.31 -24.00 -1.77
CA MET A 1 -17.99 -22.80 -0.99
C MET A 1 -17.80 -21.64 -1.94
N SER A 2 -18.50 -20.54 -1.73
CA SER A 2 -18.39 -19.35 -2.57
C SER A 2 -17.03 -18.65 -2.36
N ILE A 3 -16.59 -17.82 -3.33
CA ILE A 3 -15.36 -17.03 -3.20
C ILE A 3 -15.42 -16.11 -1.97
N ILE A 4 -16.60 -15.57 -1.66
CA ILE A 4 -16.80 -14.71 -0.48
C ILE A 4 -16.53 -15.48 0.82
N GLU A 5 -17.02 -16.72 0.93
CA GLU A 5 -16.78 -17.59 2.08
C GLU A 5 -15.29 -17.95 2.18
N GLN A 6 -14.64 -18.31 1.06
CA GLN A 6 -13.20 -18.60 1.03
C GLN A 6 -12.38 -17.39 1.50
N LYS A 7 -12.70 -16.18 1.05
CA LYS A 7 -12.04 -14.96 1.53
C LYS A 7 -12.27 -14.72 3.03
N LYS A 8 -13.46 -15.01 3.54
CA LYS A 8 -13.77 -14.87 4.97
C LYS A 8 -12.94 -15.85 5.81
N GLU A 9 -12.86 -17.11 5.38
CA GLU A 9 -12.05 -18.12 6.04
C GLU A 9 -10.57 -17.79 6.00
N LEU A 10 -10.04 -17.36 4.84
CA LEU A 10 -8.64 -16.95 4.72
C LEU A 10 -8.31 -15.78 5.66
N ARG A 11 -9.18 -14.77 5.76
CA ARG A 11 -8.99 -13.66 6.71
C ARG A 11 -8.93 -14.14 8.16
N ALA A 12 -9.81 -15.07 8.54
CA ALA A 12 -9.83 -15.64 9.90
C ALA A 12 -8.55 -16.44 10.18
N TYR A 13 -8.14 -17.27 9.22
CA TYR A 13 -6.90 -18.06 9.29
C TYR A 13 -5.68 -17.17 9.49
N ILE A 14 -5.49 -16.15 8.65
CA ILE A 14 -4.34 -15.24 8.73
C ILE A 14 -4.33 -14.43 10.03
N LYS A 15 -5.49 -13.96 10.49
CA LYS A 15 -5.58 -13.24 11.78
C LYS A 15 -5.18 -14.13 12.95
N GLY A 16 -5.54 -15.42 12.93
CA GLY A 16 -5.12 -16.40 13.93
C GLY A 16 -3.62 -16.69 13.88
N HIS A 17 -3.05 -16.90 12.69
CA HIS A 17 -1.62 -17.15 12.51
C HIS A 17 -0.77 -15.92 12.81
N GLY A 18 -1.22 -14.73 12.45
CA GLY A 18 -0.54 -13.48 12.79
C GLY A 18 -0.38 -13.32 14.30
N ALA A 19 -1.41 -13.67 15.10
CA ALA A 19 -1.30 -13.63 16.54
C ALA A 19 -0.20 -14.56 17.09
N GLN A 20 0.00 -15.73 16.47
CA GLN A 20 1.07 -16.68 16.86
C GLN A 20 2.46 -16.20 16.38
N PHE A 21 2.54 -15.60 15.20
CA PHE A 21 3.78 -15.09 14.62
C PHE A 21 4.46 -14.06 15.51
N PHE A 22 3.70 -13.20 16.19
CA PHE A 22 4.24 -12.21 17.11
C PHE A 22 4.94 -12.80 18.34
N PHE A 23 4.75 -14.09 18.60
CA PHE A 23 5.45 -14.85 19.66
C PHE A 23 6.56 -15.77 19.11
N HIS A 24 6.84 -15.76 17.80
CA HIS A 24 7.86 -16.61 17.20
C HIS A 24 9.27 -16.03 17.41
N PRO A 25 10.35 -16.89 17.48
CA PRO A 25 11.74 -16.44 17.65
C PRO A 25 12.27 -15.52 16.54
N ARG A 26 11.74 -15.64 15.33
CA ARG A 26 11.92 -14.61 14.30
C ARG A 26 10.92 -13.51 14.59
N SER A 27 11.38 -12.46 15.25
CA SER A 27 10.49 -11.37 15.66
C SER A 27 9.94 -10.65 14.42
N PRO A 28 8.68 -10.19 14.47
CA PRO A 28 8.12 -9.33 13.42
C PRO A 28 9.02 -8.14 13.11
N GLN A 29 9.72 -7.63 14.12
CA GLN A 29 10.63 -6.50 13.97
C GLN A 29 11.86 -6.83 13.08
N SER A 30 12.46 -8.03 13.26
CA SER A 30 13.60 -8.44 12.45
C SER A 30 13.21 -8.70 10.99
N GLU A 31 12.04 -9.30 10.77
CA GLU A 31 11.53 -9.54 9.43
C GLU A 31 11.13 -8.24 8.73
N ALA A 32 10.49 -7.32 9.47
CA ALA A 32 10.18 -5.99 8.95
C ALA A 32 11.44 -5.21 8.59
N ALA A 33 12.46 -5.19 9.44
CA ALA A 33 13.73 -4.51 9.18
C ALA A 33 14.40 -5.06 7.91
N TYR A 34 14.47 -6.38 7.77
CA TYR A 34 15.00 -7.03 6.58
C TYR A 34 14.26 -6.61 5.30
N LEU A 35 12.92 -6.63 5.32
CA LEU A 35 12.10 -6.25 4.16
C LEU A 35 12.20 -4.77 3.82
N GLN A 36 12.30 -3.91 4.82
CA GLN A 36 12.49 -2.47 4.63
C GLN A 36 13.85 -2.17 3.99
N ASP A 37 14.91 -2.87 4.40
CA ASP A 37 16.24 -2.75 3.79
C ASP A 37 16.22 -3.27 2.34
N LYS A 38 15.61 -4.44 2.14
CA LYS A 38 15.43 -5.02 0.80
C LYS A 38 14.66 -4.09 -0.12
N LEU A 39 13.53 -3.53 0.34
CA LEU A 39 12.74 -2.56 -0.42
C LEU A 39 13.58 -1.36 -0.85
N ARG A 40 14.35 -0.78 0.08
CA ARG A 40 15.18 0.40 -0.19
C ARG A 40 16.31 0.13 -1.18
N SER A 41 16.76 -1.11 -1.33
CA SER A 41 17.77 -1.52 -2.31
C SER A 41 17.21 -1.74 -3.72
N LEU A 42 15.88 -1.83 -3.89
CA LEU A 42 15.26 -2.10 -5.18
C LEU A 42 15.26 -0.86 -6.09
N PRO A 43 15.42 -1.03 -7.42
CA PRO A 43 15.20 0.04 -8.40
C PRO A 43 13.83 0.70 -8.27
N LEU A 44 12.80 -0.06 -7.92
CA LEU A 44 11.45 0.42 -7.64
C LEU A 44 11.41 1.53 -6.57
N TRP A 45 12.27 1.44 -5.56
CA TRP A 45 12.41 2.46 -4.54
C TRP A 45 13.30 3.61 -4.99
N THR A 46 14.50 3.30 -5.49
CA THR A 46 15.51 4.32 -5.77
C THR A 46 15.10 5.24 -6.90
N GLN A 47 14.40 4.72 -7.91
CA GLN A 47 13.95 5.46 -9.09
C GLN A 47 12.58 6.10 -8.94
N ALA A 48 11.75 5.66 -7.97
CA ALA A 48 10.43 6.24 -7.76
C ALA A 48 10.53 7.73 -7.47
N PRO A 49 9.75 8.59 -8.18
CA PRO A 49 9.71 10.02 -7.93
C PRO A 49 9.03 10.38 -6.61
N GLY A 50 8.22 9.49 -6.06
CA GLY A 50 7.54 9.63 -4.78
C GLY A 50 6.92 8.31 -4.31
N ILE A 51 6.44 8.31 -3.08
CA ILE A 51 5.91 7.12 -2.40
C ILE A 51 4.45 7.38 -1.99
N LEU A 52 3.59 6.46 -2.39
CA LEU A 52 2.23 6.32 -1.86
C LEU A 52 2.28 5.19 -0.83
N ALA A 53 1.88 5.44 0.40
CA ALA A 53 1.92 4.43 1.44
C ALA A 53 0.79 4.65 2.45
N TYR A 54 0.63 3.74 3.38
CA TYR A 54 -0.35 3.83 4.46
C TYR A 54 0.34 4.01 5.81
N ARG A 55 -0.37 4.55 6.78
CA ARG A 55 0.01 4.51 8.19
C ARG A 55 -0.43 3.18 8.75
N SER A 56 0.53 2.31 9.04
CA SER A 56 0.25 0.95 9.50
C SER A 56 -0.46 0.92 10.85
N MET A 57 -1.50 0.12 10.95
CA MET A 57 -2.09 -0.28 12.22
C MET A 57 -1.20 -1.33 12.92
N GLU A 58 -1.47 -1.61 14.21
CA GLU A 58 -0.65 -2.49 15.06
C GLU A 58 -0.36 -3.88 14.45
N LYS A 59 -1.30 -4.42 13.68
CA LYS A 59 -1.20 -5.77 13.08
C LYS A 59 -0.87 -5.78 11.60
N GLU A 60 -0.54 -4.62 11.04
CA GLU A 60 -0.09 -4.47 9.66
C GLU A 60 1.44 -4.47 9.57
N PHE A 61 1.94 -4.67 8.37
CA PHE A 61 3.37 -4.48 8.11
C PHE A 61 3.75 -3.03 8.43
N PRO A 62 4.77 -2.78 9.29
CA PRO A 62 5.08 -1.44 9.78
C PRO A 62 5.70 -0.58 8.69
N THR A 63 5.07 0.56 8.40
CA THR A 63 5.50 1.50 7.35
C THR A 63 6.21 2.74 7.89
N ALA A 64 6.24 2.97 9.20
CA ALA A 64 6.79 4.19 9.79
C ALA A 64 8.23 4.48 9.32
N SER A 65 9.14 3.52 9.41
CA SER A 65 10.54 3.69 8.97
C SER A 65 10.69 3.84 7.45
N ILE A 66 9.76 3.30 6.66
CA ILE A 66 9.71 3.51 5.21
C ILE A 66 9.33 4.96 4.91
N LEU A 67 8.34 5.50 5.61
CA LEU A 67 7.91 6.89 5.46
C LEU A 67 9.04 7.86 5.86
N GLU A 68 9.73 7.59 6.96
CA GLU A 68 10.91 8.36 7.39
C GLU A 68 12.04 8.28 6.35
N ALA A 69 12.35 7.09 5.84
CA ALA A 69 13.37 6.92 4.82
C ALA A 69 13.03 7.66 3.52
N ALA A 70 11.76 7.67 3.11
CA ALA A 70 11.30 8.43 1.95
C ALA A 70 11.53 9.93 2.15
N LYS A 71 11.16 10.44 3.32
CA LYS A 71 11.37 11.85 3.71
C LYS A 71 12.85 12.22 3.72
N HIS A 72 13.71 11.41 4.34
CA HIS A 72 15.17 11.63 4.34
C HIS A 72 15.78 11.60 2.92
N ALA A 73 15.21 10.80 2.02
CA ALA A 73 15.62 10.75 0.62
C ALA A 73 15.04 11.91 -0.23
N GLY A 74 14.32 12.85 0.38
CA GLY A 74 13.67 13.97 -0.32
C GLY A 74 12.53 13.55 -1.23
N LYS A 75 11.97 12.35 -1.05
CA LYS A 75 10.84 11.87 -1.85
C LYS A 75 9.52 12.38 -1.26
N PRO A 76 8.63 12.97 -2.08
CA PRO A 76 7.28 13.27 -1.63
C PRO A 76 6.56 11.98 -1.23
N VAL A 77 5.81 12.07 -0.14
CA VAL A 77 5.01 10.98 0.41
C VAL A 77 3.54 11.37 0.34
N ALA A 78 2.68 10.47 -0.13
CA ALA A 78 1.24 10.65 -0.01
C ALA A 78 0.64 9.50 0.80
N LEU A 79 -0.34 9.83 1.64
CA LEU A 79 -1.06 8.91 2.49
C LEU A 79 -2.54 8.86 2.09
N PRO A 80 -3.20 7.71 2.26
CA PRO A 80 -4.60 7.55 1.92
C PRO A 80 -5.49 8.17 3.00
N ARG A 81 -6.62 8.69 2.52
CA ARG A 81 -7.78 9.10 3.32
C ARG A 81 -9.02 8.40 2.81
N ILE A 82 -9.85 7.94 3.72
CA ILE A 82 -11.16 7.37 3.39
C ILE A 82 -12.16 8.50 3.27
N GLU A 83 -12.73 8.67 2.09
CA GLU A 83 -13.77 9.64 1.81
C GLU A 83 -15.02 8.89 1.36
N GLU A 84 -16.00 8.77 2.26
CA GLU A 84 -17.22 7.95 2.08
C GLU A 84 -16.88 6.48 1.76
N LYS A 85 -16.93 6.10 0.47
CA LYS A 85 -16.63 4.75 -0.03
C LYS A 85 -15.36 4.70 -0.89
N ASN A 86 -14.65 5.81 -1.02
CA ASN A 86 -13.48 5.96 -1.87
C ASN A 86 -12.20 6.12 -1.06
N LEU A 87 -11.08 5.88 -1.72
CA LEU A 87 -9.75 6.18 -1.22
C LEU A 87 -9.20 7.33 -2.02
N THR A 88 -8.70 8.37 -1.33
CA THR A 88 -8.06 9.54 -1.91
C THR A 88 -6.70 9.73 -1.27
N PHE A 89 -5.66 9.99 -2.06
CA PHE A 89 -4.33 10.21 -1.53
C PHE A 89 -4.01 11.70 -1.41
N TYR A 90 -3.38 12.07 -0.30
CA TYR A 90 -2.96 13.44 0.01
C TYR A 90 -1.47 13.48 0.30
N LEU A 91 -0.78 14.50 -0.20
CA LEU A 91 0.63 14.73 0.10
C LEU A 91 0.78 15.05 1.59
N TRP A 92 1.64 14.30 2.25
CA TRP A 92 1.91 14.45 3.68
C TRP A 92 3.25 15.16 3.91
N ASP A 93 3.25 16.19 4.73
CA ASP A 93 4.43 16.99 5.08
C ASP A 93 5.39 16.28 6.04
N GLY A 94 5.01 15.11 6.55
CA GLY A 94 5.76 14.35 7.55
C GLY A 94 5.46 14.75 9.00
N SER A 95 4.54 15.68 9.23
CA SER A 95 4.10 16.08 10.57
C SER A 95 2.94 15.21 11.06
N PHE A 96 3.01 14.76 12.32
CA PHE A 96 1.86 14.12 12.96
C PHE A 96 0.71 15.09 13.21
N GLN A 97 0.99 16.39 13.28
CA GLN A 97 -0.02 17.44 13.50
C GLN A 97 -0.91 17.64 12.27
N SER A 98 -0.44 17.23 11.08
CA SER A 98 -1.22 17.26 9.84
C SER A 98 -2.07 16.00 9.64
N LEU A 99 -2.11 15.09 10.62
CA LEU A 99 -2.92 13.90 10.60
C LEU A 99 -4.15 14.03 11.50
N VAL A 100 -5.24 13.40 11.09
CA VAL A 100 -6.47 13.28 11.87
C VAL A 100 -6.81 11.79 12.05
N ARG A 101 -7.46 11.46 13.16
CA ARG A 101 -7.83 10.07 13.45
C ARG A 101 -9.20 9.75 12.87
N HIS A 102 -9.25 8.78 11.98
CA HIS A 102 -10.50 8.24 11.43
C HIS A 102 -11.20 7.33 12.47
N PRO A 103 -12.54 7.20 12.46
CA PRO A 103 -13.28 6.29 13.34
C PRO A 103 -12.81 4.83 13.33
N PHE A 104 -12.23 4.36 12.24
CA PHE A 104 -11.61 3.02 12.14
C PHE A 104 -10.24 2.92 12.84
N GLY A 105 -9.77 3.99 13.49
CA GLY A 105 -8.51 4.01 14.24
C GLY A 105 -7.27 4.30 13.40
N VAL A 106 -7.41 4.53 12.09
CA VAL A 106 -6.30 4.90 11.18
C VAL A 106 -5.99 6.39 11.31
N GLU A 107 -4.72 6.76 11.18
CA GLU A 107 -4.29 8.15 11.04
C GLU A 107 -4.27 8.51 9.55
N GLU A 108 -5.00 9.55 9.20
CA GLU A 108 -5.20 10.01 7.82
C GLU A 108 -4.78 11.47 7.66
N PRO A 109 -4.33 11.90 6.47
CA PRO A 109 -4.05 13.31 6.21
C PRO A 109 -5.26 14.22 6.46
N ASN A 110 -5.04 15.37 7.06
CA ASN A 110 -6.05 16.42 7.15
C ASN A 110 -6.10 17.18 5.80
N PRO A 111 -7.22 17.15 5.05
CA PRO A 111 -7.31 17.79 3.74
C PRO A 111 -7.26 19.32 3.79
N GLU A 112 -7.42 19.92 4.98
CA GLU A 112 -7.28 21.38 5.16
C GLU A 112 -5.82 21.84 5.08
N VAL A 113 -4.86 20.94 5.36
CA VAL A 113 -3.42 21.28 5.39
C VAL A 113 -2.59 20.41 4.44
N CYS A 114 -3.07 19.21 4.10
CA CYS A 114 -2.44 18.31 3.16
C CYS A 114 -3.09 18.46 1.77
N PRO A 115 -2.37 18.93 0.75
CA PRO A 115 -2.94 18.99 -0.59
C PRO A 115 -3.14 17.58 -1.17
N PRO A 116 -4.10 17.40 -2.07
CA PRO A 116 -4.29 16.12 -2.75
C PRO A 116 -3.05 15.75 -3.55
N TRP A 117 -2.78 14.44 -3.64
CA TRP A 117 -1.74 13.93 -4.50
C TRP A 117 -2.09 14.25 -5.97
N PRO A 118 -1.14 14.73 -6.81
CA PRO A 118 -1.44 15.17 -8.17
C PRO A 118 -2.13 14.15 -9.07
N GLY A 119 -1.99 12.86 -8.76
CA GLY A 119 -2.69 11.78 -9.46
C GLY A 119 -4.16 11.58 -9.08
N GLU A 120 -4.76 12.39 -8.19
CA GLU A 120 -6.16 12.20 -7.77
C GLU A 120 -7.19 12.97 -8.61
N PHE A 121 -6.84 14.14 -9.13
CA PHE A 121 -7.82 15.08 -9.70
C PHE A 121 -7.53 15.51 -11.14
N GLY A 122 -6.65 14.81 -11.87
CA GLY A 122 -6.30 15.17 -13.25
C GLY A 122 -5.38 16.38 -13.37
N PRO A 123 -5.23 16.96 -14.57
CA PRO A 123 -4.15 17.88 -14.91
C PRO A 123 -4.33 19.26 -14.30
N SER A 124 -4.03 19.39 -13.00
CA SER A 124 -3.76 20.72 -12.40
C SER A 124 -2.26 21.00 -12.31
N LEU A 125 -1.43 20.15 -12.89
CA LEU A 125 -0.02 20.47 -13.06
C LEU A 125 0.08 21.38 -14.29
N SER A 126 0.59 22.59 -14.09
CA SER A 126 0.96 23.50 -15.18
C SER A 126 1.62 22.69 -16.31
N GLU A 127 1.29 23.00 -17.55
CA GLU A 127 1.66 22.34 -18.82
C GLU A 127 3.17 22.10 -19.05
N THR A 128 4.02 22.31 -18.04
CA THR A 128 5.49 22.30 -18.13
C THR A 128 6.17 21.12 -17.43
N THR A 129 5.47 20.23 -16.73
CA THR A 129 6.12 19.08 -16.08
C THR A 129 5.97 17.81 -16.93
N SER A 130 7.09 17.41 -17.57
CA SER A 130 7.19 16.09 -18.20
C SER A 130 6.80 14.99 -17.18
N THR A 131 5.95 14.06 -17.61
CA THR A 131 5.62 12.86 -16.81
C THR A 131 6.93 12.21 -16.33
N PRO A 132 7.10 11.94 -15.03
CA PRO A 132 8.31 11.28 -14.55
C PRO A 132 8.56 9.97 -15.31
N PRO A 133 9.81 9.67 -15.67
CA PRO A 133 10.14 8.47 -16.45
C PRO A 133 9.86 7.17 -15.68
N HIS A 134 9.80 7.25 -14.36
CA HIS A 134 9.55 6.12 -13.47
C HIS A 134 8.21 6.26 -12.74
N PRO A 135 7.54 5.14 -12.42
CA PRO A 135 6.29 5.16 -11.68
C PRO A 135 6.50 5.59 -10.22
N TRP A 136 5.48 6.18 -9.63
CA TRP A 136 5.36 6.29 -8.18
C TRP A 136 5.26 4.88 -7.58
N LEU A 137 5.89 4.65 -6.44
CA LEU A 137 5.75 3.40 -5.73
C LEU A 137 4.62 3.49 -4.71
N CYS A 138 3.60 2.64 -4.89
CA CYS A 138 2.50 2.52 -3.96
C CYS A 138 2.62 1.24 -3.13
N LEU A 139 2.79 1.37 -1.82
CA LEU A 139 2.71 0.26 -0.89
C LEU A 139 1.23 -0.04 -0.59
N VAL A 140 0.82 -1.26 -0.90
CA VAL A 140 -0.57 -1.70 -0.74
C VAL A 140 -0.68 -2.66 0.45
N PRO A 141 -1.52 -2.36 1.47
CA PRO A 141 -1.72 -3.24 2.60
C PRO A 141 -2.52 -4.48 2.21
N GLY A 142 -2.28 -5.58 2.92
CA GLY A 142 -3.04 -6.82 2.76
C GLY A 142 -2.96 -7.71 3.98
N LEU A 143 -3.94 -8.58 4.13
CA LEU A 143 -3.92 -9.66 5.14
C LEU A 143 -3.16 -10.88 4.61
N ALA A 144 -3.30 -11.20 3.32
CA ALA A 144 -2.53 -12.24 2.67
C ALA A 144 -2.23 -11.88 1.22
N PHE A 145 -1.16 -12.48 0.70
CA PHE A 145 -0.67 -12.34 -0.66
C PHE A 145 -0.32 -13.73 -1.23
N ASP A 146 -0.27 -13.84 -2.55
CA ASP A 146 0.26 -15.04 -3.20
C ASP A 146 1.30 -14.70 -4.29
N SER A 147 1.96 -15.73 -4.82
CA SER A 147 2.97 -15.60 -5.86
C SER A 147 2.43 -15.08 -7.21
N HIS A 148 1.10 -15.06 -7.40
CA HIS A 148 0.43 -14.48 -8.55
C HIS A 148 0.07 -13.01 -8.32
N ARG A 149 0.59 -12.39 -7.25
CA ARG A 149 0.41 -10.98 -6.88
C ARG A 149 -1.04 -10.61 -6.50
N ARG A 150 -1.84 -11.62 -6.17
CA ARG A 150 -3.19 -11.43 -5.66
C ARG A 150 -3.14 -11.16 -4.17
N ARG A 151 -4.10 -10.40 -3.67
CA ARG A 151 -4.18 -10.07 -2.25
C ARG A 151 -5.59 -10.25 -1.70
N VAL A 152 -5.69 -10.55 -0.41
CA VAL A 152 -6.92 -10.36 0.36
C VAL A 152 -6.70 -9.24 1.37
N GLY A 153 -7.54 -8.20 1.28
CA GLY A 153 -7.56 -7.10 2.23
C GLY A 153 -8.61 -7.30 3.33
N TYR A 154 -8.88 -6.26 4.09
CA TYR A 154 -9.80 -6.28 5.23
C TYR A 154 -11.28 -6.44 4.85
N GLY A 155 -11.65 -6.21 3.58
CA GLY A 155 -12.99 -6.48 3.04
C GLY A 155 -13.77 -5.26 2.57
N ALA A 156 -13.27 -4.05 2.76
CA ALA A 156 -13.96 -2.83 2.31
C ALA A 156 -13.75 -2.51 0.81
N GLY A 157 -12.74 -3.13 0.14
CA GLY A 157 -12.46 -2.97 -1.30
C GLY A 157 -11.95 -1.59 -1.70
N PHE A 158 -11.46 -0.78 -0.75
CA PHE A 158 -10.98 0.58 -1.03
C PHE A 158 -9.86 0.61 -2.06
N TYR A 159 -8.82 -0.20 -1.86
CA TYR A 159 -7.68 -0.26 -2.77
C TYR A 159 -8.06 -0.83 -4.13
N ASP A 160 -8.94 -1.85 -4.20
CA ASP A 160 -9.35 -2.44 -5.47
C ASP A 160 -10.06 -1.38 -6.35
N ARG A 161 -11.01 -0.65 -5.78
CA ARG A 161 -11.70 0.43 -6.51
C ARG A 161 -10.75 1.56 -6.91
N TRP A 162 -9.81 1.94 -6.05
CA TRP A 162 -8.84 3.00 -6.34
C TRP A 162 -7.86 2.59 -7.45
N ILE A 163 -7.30 1.38 -7.38
CA ILE A 163 -6.41 0.82 -8.41
C ILE A 163 -7.14 0.71 -9.75
N ALA A 164 -8.37 0.15 -9.75
CA ALA A 164 -9.20 0.05 -10.94
C ALA A 164 -9.43 1.41 -11.59
N ARG A 165 -9.77 2.45 -10.80
CA ARG A 165 -9.95 3.82 -11.28
C ARG A 165 -8.70 4.35 -11.97
N LEU A 166 -7.52 4.19 -11.34
CA LEU A 166 -6.26 4.67 -11.94
C LEU A 166 -5.86 3.91 -13.20
N ARG A 167 -6.18 2.62 -13.29
CA ARG A 167 -5.88 1.80 -14.47
C ARG A 167 -6.81 2.03 -15.64
N GLN A 168 -8.06 2.38 -15.35
CA GLN A 168 -9.09 2.67 -16.37
C GLN A 168 -8.99 4.08 -16.95
N ASP A 169 -8.23 4.96 -16.34
CA ASP A 169 -8.09 6.32 -16.84
C ASP A 169 -7.21 6.35 -18.09
N GLU A 170 -7.88 6.42 -19.23
CA GLU A 170 -7.25 6.52 -20.56
C GLU A 170 -6.63 7.89 -20.86
N SER A 171 -6.92 8.90 -20.03
CA SER A 171 -6.41 10.28 -20.25
C SER A 171 -4.89 10.36 -20.16
N LYS A 172 -4.22 9.37 -19.56
CA LYS A 172 -2.76 9.26 -19.33
C LYS A 172 -2.14 10.49 -18.63
N VAL A 173 -2.98 11.28 -17.99
CA VAL A 173 -2.56 12.51 -17.31
C VAL A 173 -1.96 12.21 -15.93
N TYR A 174 -2.27 11.04 -15.37
CA TYR A 174 -1.79 10.63 -14.06
C TYR A 174 -0.35 10.11 -14.11
N PRO A 175 0.45 10.38 -13.07
CA PRO A 175 1.71 9.70 -12.91
C PRO A 175 1.48 8.19 -12.86
N LYS A 176 2.29 7.43 -13.58
CA LYS A 176 2.25 5.97 -13.47
C LYS A 176 2.50 5.54 -12.02
N VAL A 177 1.81 4.50 -11.56
CA VAL A 177 1.95 3.94 -10.22
C VAL A 177 2.30 2.46 -10.34
N PHE A 178 3.29 2.02 -9.56
CA PHE A 178 3.61 0.62 -9.35
C PHE A 178 3.02 0.17 -8.00
N PHE A 179 2.09 -0.74 -8.01
CA PHE A 179 1.40 -1.25 -6.83
C PHE A 179 2.15 -2.44 -6.24
N LEU A 180 2.79 -2.24 -5.08
CA LEU A 180 3.57 -3.26 -4.38
C LEU A 180 2.90 -3.67 -3.08
N GLY A 181 2.48 -4.92 -2.98
CA GLY A 181 2.15 -5.55 -1.70
C GLY A 181 3.42 -5.79 -0.90
N ILE A 182 3.40 -5.51 0.40
CA ILE A 182 4.48 -5.85 1.31
C ILE A 182 3.91 -6.53 2.54
N GLY A 183 4.51 -7.65 2.96
CA GLY A 183 3.98 -8.44 4.06
C GLY A 183 5.01 -9.39 4.68
N PHE A 184 4.66 -9.91 5.85
CA PHE A 184 5.44 -10.92 6.57
C PHE A 184 5.35 -12.30 5.90
N SER A 185 6.26 -13.20 6.26
CA SER A 185 6.30 -14.58 5.74
C SER A 185 4.97 -15.32 5.92
N TYR A 186 4.30 -15.18 7.07
CA TYR A 186 3.02 -15.84 7.33
C TYR A 186 1.87 -15.32 6.46
N GLN A 187 2.03 -14.18 5.81
CA GLN A 187 1.04 -13.59 4.90
C GLN A 187 1.16 -14.11 3.47
N LEU A 188 2.25 -14.82 3.13
CA LEU A 188 2.37 -15.50 1.86
C LEU A 188 1.59 -16.83 1.91
N VAL A 189 0.58 -16.95 1.05
CA VAL A 189 -0.26 -18.14 0.94
C VAL A 189 -0.14 -18.78 -0.44
N HIS A 190 -0.52 -20.06 -0.55
CA HIS A 190 -0.47 -20.78 -1.81
C HIS A 190 -1.36 -20.16 -2.90
N GLY A 191 -2.54 -19.66 -2.51
CA GLY A 191 -3.48 -18.99 -3.42
C GLY A 191 -4.51 -18.15 -2.71
N VAL A 192 -4.71 -16.94 -3.23
CA VAL A 192 -5.74 -16.01 -2.77
C VAL A 192 -6.98 -16.16 -3.65
N PRO A 193 -8.16 -16.44 -3.07
CA PRO A 193 -9.40 -16.46 -3.83
C PRO A 193 -9.74 -15.05 -4.32
N VAL A 194 -10.07 -14.92 -5.63
CA VAL A 194 -10.35 -13.64 -6.28
C VAL A 194 -11.70 -13.61 -6.96
N THR A 195 -12.29 -12.44 -7.05
CA THR A 195 -13.45 -12.09 -7.86
C THR A 195 -13.03 -11.17 -8.99
N GLU A 196 -13.89 -10.90 -9.95
CA GLU A 196 -13.64 -9.97 -11.06
C GLU A 196 -13.36 -8.52 -10.61
N SER A 197 -13.81 -8.17 -9.40
CA SER A 197 -13.59 -6.83 -8.82
C SER A 197 -12.29 -6.68 -8.03
N ASP A 198 -11.50 -7.75 -7.89
CA ASP A 198 -10.21 -7.69 -7.19
C ASP A 198 -9.10 -7.32 -8.17
N GLU A 199 -8.25 -6.40 -7.77
CA GLU A 199 -7.12 -5.95 -8.57
C GLU A 199 -5.85 -6.76 -8.24
N VAL A 200 -5.17 -7.22 -9.28
CA VAL A 200 -3.86 -7.86 -9.17
C VAL A 200 -2.81 -6.78 -9.03
N LEU A 201 -1.89 -6.92 -8.08
CA LEU A 201 -0.79 -5.98 -7.87
C LEU A 201 0.28 -6.11 -8.95
N ASP A 202 1.16 -5.11 -9.07
CA ASP A 202 2.30 -5.17 -9.98
C ASP A 202 3.46 -5.95 -9.35
N GLY A 203 3.50 -6.04 -8.01
CA GLY A 203 4.45 -6.87 -7.28
C GLY A 203 4.02 -7.18 -5.85
N VAL A 204 4.65 -8.20 -5.28
CA VAL A 204 4.53 -8.57 -3.86
C VAL A 204 5.92 -8.84 -3.31
N LEU A 205 6.27 -8.14 -2.23
CA LEU A 205 7.54 -8.30 -1.50
C LEU A 205 7.28 -8.96 -0.15
N VAL A 206 7.84 -10.12 0.04
CA VAL A 206 7.82 -10.91 1.28
C VAL A 206 9.23 -11.46 1.54
N PRO A 207 9.53 -12.04 2.71
CA PRO A 207 10.86 -12.59 3.00
C PRO A 207 11.34 -13.62 1.98
N GLU A 208 10.43 -14.40 1.40
CA GLU A 208 10.72 -15.41 0.40
C GLU A 208 11.18 -14.82 -0.94
N GLY A 209 10.79 -13.60 -1.26
CA GLY A 209 11.20 -12.93 -2.48
C GLY A 209 10.34 -11.74 -2.90
N LEU A 210 10.68 -11.23 -4.08
CA LEU A 210 9.88 -10.27 -4.83
C LEU A 210 9.23 -11.03 -5.99
N PHE A 211 7.91 -11.04 -6.02
CA PHE A 211 7.11 -11.59 -7.13
C PHE A 211 6.63 -10.41 -7.99
N VAL A 212 6.98 -10.37 -9.28
CA VAL A 212 6.61 -9.34 -10.27
C VAL A 212 6.12 -9.97 -11.56
#